data_263461182b04472ccb013f6cffd41ee1
#
_entry.id   263461182b04472ccb013f6cffd41ee1
#
_cell.length_a   1.000
_cell.length_b   1.000
_cell.length_c   1.000
_cell.angle_alpha   90.00
_cell.angle_beta   90.00
_cell.angle_gamma   90.00
#
_symmetry.space_group_name_H-M   'P 1'
#
loop_
_entity.id
_entity.type
_entity.pdbx_description
1 polymer ?
#
loop_
_entity_poly.entity_id
_entity_poly.type
_entity_poly.pdbx_seq_one_letter_code
_entity_poly.pdbx_strand_id
1 'polypeptide(L)'
;ANAAFFTIFYVPMVPIIIYFYRRKSLHWSVWPSVILCLIGGYLLTNFQDATVRLGDSLVILGALFWSSHIIFTGIIVTKYNLPLTLGAIQTLIVALLSFIIGLIYEEFVIRNIMNEIDSILYAGILSGGFAFVLQIYAQKNITPAPAAIIFSLEGVFATIAAWFLLNQLLGINNLLG
;
A
#
# COMPACT_ATOMS: atom_id res chain seq x y z
N ALA A 1 -0.55 -11.79 -9.48
CA ALA A 1 0.58 -12.21 -8.64
C ALA A 1 1.75 -11.23 -8.76
N ASN A 2 2.29 -10.97 -9.95
CA ASN A 2 3.47 -10.11 -10.14
C ASN A 2 3.28 -8.69 -9.59
N ALA A 3 2.16 -8.03 -9.87
CA ALA A 3 1.89 -6.69 -9.38
C ALA A 3 1.91 -6.61 -7.85
N ALA A 4 1.32 -7.58 -7.15
CA ALA A 4 1.32 -7.63 -5.69
C ALA A 4 2.74 -7.78 -5.12
N PHE A 5 3.59 -8.59 -5.77
CA PHE A 5 4.99 -8.71 -5.38
C PHE A 5 5.76 -7.40 -5.59
N PHE A 6 5.60 -6.76 -6.75
CA PHE A 6 6.29 -5.50 -7.02
C PHE A 6 5.83 -4.35 -6.14
N THR A 7 4.58 -4.38 -5.65
CA THR A 7 4.10 -3.40 -4.67
C THR A 7 4.91 -3.46 -3.37
N ILE A 8 5.32 -4.65 -2.90
CA ILE A 8 6.09 -4.82 -1.66
C ILE A 8 7.46 -4.09 -1.70
N PHE A 9 7.96 -3.74 -2.88
CA PHE A 9 9.21 -2.96 -2.99
C PHE A 9 9.16 -1.61 -2.26
N TYR A 10 7.99 -1.10 -1.89
CA TYR A 10 7.94 0.08 -1.03
C TYR A 10 8.61 -0.16 0.34
N VAL A 11 8.63 -1.39 0.84
CA VAL A 11 9.22 -1.74 2.15
C VAL A 11 10.72 -1.44 2.20
N PRO A 12 11.57 -1.91 1.27
CA PRO A 12 12.99 -1.51 1.22
C PRO A 12 13.19 -0.06 0.79
N MET A 13 12.31 0.50 -0.05
CA MET A 13 12.45 1.88 -0.54
C MET A 13 12.33 2.91 0.59
N VAL A 14 11.42 2.69 1.56
CA VAL A 14 11.23 3.63 2.69
C VAL A 14 12.52 3.82 3.50
N PRO A 15 13.19 2.79 4.04
CA PRO A 15 14.43 2.96 4.76
C PRO A 15 15.56 3.53 3.89
N ILE A 16 15.64 3.16 2.62
CA ILE A 16 16.63 3.69 1.67
C ILE A 16 16.43 5.20 1.49
N ILE A 17 15.20 5.65 1.20
CA ILE A 17 14.90 7.07 1.02
C ILE A 17 15.19 7.85 2.31
N ILE A 18 14.80 7.33 3.47
CA ILE A 18 15.08 7.98 4.76
C ILE A 18 16.59 8.11 5.01
N TYR A 19 17.35 7.08 4.71
CA TYR A 19 18.80 7.11 4.86
C TYR A 19 19.43 8.26 4.04
N PHE A 20 19.04 8.39 2.77
CA PHE A 20 19.54 9.48 1.92
C PHE A 20 19.00 10.86 2.33
N TYR A 21 17.72 10.95 2.73
CA TYR A 21 17.08 12.22 3.08
C TYR A 21 17.56 12.77 4.42
N ARG A 22 17.60 11.94 5.46
CA ARG A 22 17.96 12.37 6.82
C ARG A 22 19.43 12.22 7.15
N ARG A 23 20.21 11.50 6.33
CA ARG A 23 21.62 11.16 6.55
C ARG A 23 21.89 10.54 7.94
N LYS A 24 20.88 9.90 8.54
CA LYS A 24 20.98 9.21 9.82
C LYS A 24 20.92 7.71 9.58
N SER A 25 21.80 6.98 10.26
CA SER A 25 21.74 5.51 10.26
C SER A 25 20.42 5.05 10.90
N LEU A 26 19.75 4.13 10.23
CA LEU A 26 18.62 3.43 10.78
C LEU A 26 19.12 2.32 11.73
N HIS A 27 18.27 1.93 12.67
CA HIS A 27 18.59 0.81 13.55
C HIS A 27 18.85 -0.45 12.71
N TRP A 28 19.88 -1.19 13.05
CA TRP A 28 20.33 -2.35 12.27
C TRP A 28 19.25 -3.41 12.03
N SER A 29 18.29 -3.56 12.97
CA SER A 29 17.18 -4.52 12.87
C SER A 29 16.22 -4.26 11.70
N VAL A 30 16.20 -3.06 11.15
CA VAL A 30 15.35 -2.72 9.99
C VAL A 30 15.72 -3.57 8.77
N TRP A 31 17.00 -3.81 8.53
CA TRP A 31 17.47 -4.50 7.33
C TRP A 31 17.08 -5.99 7.29
N PRO A 32 17.29 -6.78 8.35
CA PRO A 32 16.78 -8.16 8.41
C PRO A 32 15.25 -8.23 8.24
N SER A 33 14.51 -7.30 8.85
CA SER A 33 13.05 -7.26 8.73
C SER A 33 12.59 -6.98 7.30
N VAL A 34 13.26 -6.08 6.59
CA VAL A 34 13.01 -5.79 5.16
C VAL A 34 13.26 -7.03 4.30
N ILE A 35 14.36 -7.76 4.55
CA ILE A 35 14.67 -9.00 3.81
C ILE A 35 13.58 -10.05 4.06
N LEU A 36 13.15 -10.22 5.30
CA LEU A 36 12.06 -11.16 5.65
C LEU A 36 10.75 -10.77 4.96
N CYS A 37 10.39 -9.48 4.92
CA CYS A 37 9.20 -9.01 4.19
C CYS A 37 9.27 -9.31 2.69
N LEU A 38 10.43 -9.15 2.06
CA LEU A 38 10.62 -9.47 0.64
C LEU A 38 10.50 -10.97 0.37
N ILE A 39 11.09 -11.81 1.24
CA ILE A 39 10.98 -13.27 1.13
C ILE A 39 9.52 -13.71 1.34
N GLY A 40 8.85 -13.22 2.38
CA GLY A 40 7.45 -13.50 2.65
C GLY A 40 6.55 -13.09 1.50
N GLY A 41 6.72 -11.88 0.97
CA GLY A 41 5.98 -11.41 -0.20
C GLY A 41 6.21 -12.22 -1.46
N TYR A 42 7.44 -12.67 -1.70
CA TYR A 42 7.77 -13.58 -2.80
C TYR A 42 7.01 -14.91 -2.67
N LEU A 43 7.01 -15.51 -1.48
CA LEU A 43 6.32 -16.77 -1.21
C LEU A 43 4.80 -16.63 -1.32
N LEU A 44 4.24 -15.53 -0.76
CA LEU A 44 2.80 -15.26 -0.83
C LEU A 44 2.27 -15.09 -2.26
N THR A 45 3.04 -14.48 -3.13
CA THR A 45 2.59 -14.14 -4.47
C THR A 45 2.75 -15.27 -5.49
N ASN A 46 3.37 -16.41 -5.11
CA ASN A 46 3.66 -17.51 -6.03
C ASN A 46 4.25 -17.01 -7.36
N PHE A 47 5.29 -16.20 -7.27
CA PHE A 47 5.93 -15.59 -8.44
C PHE A 47 6.50 -16.66 -9.37
N GLN A 48 5.78 -16.95 -10.46
CA GLN A 48 6.14 -18.04 -11.36
C GLN A 48 6.77 -17.58 -12.69
N ASP A 49 6.51 -16.34 -13.11
CA ASP A 49 6.99 -15.83 -14.39
C ASP A 49 7.94 -14.64 -14.20
N ALA A 50 9.20 -14.84 -14.55
CA ALA A 50 10.25 -13.82 -14.46
C ALA A 50 10.19 -12.76 -15.60
N THR A 51 9.15 -12.77 -16.45
CA THR A 51 9.02 -11.78 -17.51
C THR A 51 8.50 -10.46 -16.96
N VAL A 52 9.38 -9.47 -16.84
CA VAL A 52 8.99 -8.09 -16.46
C VAL A 52 8.22 -7.46 -17.63
N ARG A 53 6.98 -7.08 -17.38
CA ARG A 53 6.12 -6.37 -18.34
C ARG A 53 6.14 -4.88 -18.06
N LEU A 54 5.70 -4.06 -19.02
CA LEU A 54 5.57 -2.62 -18.84
C LEU A 54 4.73 -2.25 -17.60
N GLY A 55 3.66 -3.00 -17.33
CA GLY A 55 2.84 -2.85 -16.14
C GLY A 55 3.60 -3.03 -14.84
N ASP A 56 4.54 -3.98 -14.78
CA ASP A 56 5.36 -4.22 -13.59
C ASP A 56 6.27 -3.03 -13.28
N SER A 57 6.84 -2.40 -14.32
CA SER A 57 7.63 -1.17 -14.17
C SER A 57 6.79 -0.01 -13.61
N LEU A 58 5.54 0.11 -14.02
CA LEU A 58 4.61 1.10 -13.49
C LEU A 58 4.27 0.82 -12.02
N VAL A 59 4.13 -0.44 -11.62
CA VAL A 59 3.90 -0.83 -10.21
C VAL A 59 5.12 -0.48 -9.35
N ILE A 60 6.34 -0.73 -9.83
CA ILE A 60 7.57 -0.35 -9.12
C ILE A 60 7.65 1.18 -8.95
N LEU A 61 7.31 1.93 -9.99
CA LEU A 61 7.22 3.39 -9.90
C LEU A 61 6.14 3.81 -8.88
N GLY A 62 5.00 3.15 -8.87
CA GLY A 62 3.95 3.32 -7.86
C GLY A 62 4.46 3.06 -6.44
N ALA A 63 5.25 1.99 -6.23
CA ALA A 63 5.86 1.67 -4.95
C ALA A 63 6.82 2.78 -4.46
N LEU A 64 7.52 3.46 -5.38
CA LEU A 64 8.36 4.61 -5.05
C LEU A 64 7.52 5.81 -4.55
N PHE A 65 6.41 6.12 -5.24
CA PHE A 65 5.48 7.17 -4.78
C PHE A 65 4.83 6.80 -3.45
N TRP A 66 4.44 5.54 -3.28
CA TRP A 66 3.88 5.04 -2.03
C TRP A 66 4.87 5.15 -0.86
N SER A 67 6.14 4.81 -1.09
CA SER A 67 7.22 5.00 -0.11
C SER A 67 7.36 6.45 0.31
N SER A 68 7.36 7.35 -0.66
CA SER A 68 7.41 8.79 -0.42
C SER A 68 6.20 9.26 0.37
N HIS A 69 5.00 8.79 0.02
CA HIS A 69 3.76 9.08 0.75
C HIS A 69 3.85 8.64 2.22
N ILE A 70 4.31 7.43 2.52
CA ILE A 70 4.50 6.94 3.90
C ILE A 70 5.44 7.87 4.68
N ILE A 71 6.56 8.28 4.07
CA ILE A 71 7.55 9.14 4.71
C ILE A 71 6.97 10.53 5.01
N PHE A 72 6.37 11.18 4.00
CA PHE A 72 5.83 12.54 4.16
C PHE A 72 4.62 12.56 5.10
N THR A 73 3.74 11.58 5.01
CA THR A 73 2.60 11.42 5.92
C THR A 73 3.09 11.31 7.37
N GLY A 74 4.08 10.44 7.64
CA GLY A 74 4.65 10.29 8.96
C GLY A 74 5.28 11.60 9.49
N ILE A 75 6.02 12.33 8.65
CA ILE A 75 6.62 13.62 9.02
C ILE A 75 5.54 14.65 9.35
N ILE A 76 4.53 14.77 8.49
CA ILE A 76 3.48 15.80 8.63
C ILE A 76 2.60 15.51 9.83
N VAL A 77 2.14 14.25 9.98
CA VAL A 77 1.24 13.89 11.09
C VAL A 77 1.93 14.01 12.45
N THR A 78 3.21 13.67 12.53
CA THR A 78 4.00 13.84 13.77
C THR A 78 4.18 15.33 14.12
N LYS A 79 4.39 16.16 13.09
CA LYS A 79 4.63 17.60 13.29
C LYS A 79 3.36 18.38 13.70
N TYR A 80 2.25 18.12 13.00
CA TYR A 80 1.03 18.91 13.16
C TYR A 80 -0.03 18.25 14.04
N ASN A 81 0.07 16.96 14.29
CA ASN A 81 -0.85 16.18 15.14
C ASN A 81 -2.33 16.24 14.70
N LEU A 82 -2.59 16.30 13.40
CA LEU A 82 -3.92 16.41 12.80
C LEU A 82 -4.18 15.27 11.79
N PRO A 83 -4.27 14.00 12.25
CA PRO A 83 -4.39 12.86 11.34
C PRO A 83 -5.68 12.89 10.50
N LEU A 84 -6.82 13.23 11.09
CA LEU A 84 -8.11 13.33 10.39
C LEU A 84 -8.08 14.41 9.29
N THR A 85 -7.56 15.58 9.62
CA THR A 85 -7.45 16.68 8.65
C THR A 85 -6.51 16.30 7.49
N LEU A 86 -5.36 15.68 7.82
CA LEU A 86 -4.43 15.22 6.80
C LEU A 86 -5.07 14.17 5.89
N GLY A 87 -5.76 13.18 6.46
CA GLY A 87 -6.49 12.16 5.71
C GLY A 87 -7.57 12.78 4.81
N ALA A 88 -8.39 13.68 5.34
CA ALA A 88 -9.43 14.34 4.57
C ALA A 88 -8.88 15.15 3.39
N ILE A 89 -7.79 15.91 3.60
CA ILE A 89 -7.15 16.69 2.52
C ILE A 89 -6.58 15.75 1.45
N GLN A 90 -5.85 14.70 1.84
CA GLN A 90 -5.28 13.73 0.90
C GLN A 90 -6.37 13.05 0.08
N THR A 91 -7.42 12.54 0.72
CA THR A 91 -8.54 11.88 0.06
C THR A 91 -9.27 12.83 -0.88
N LEU A 92 -9.50 14.09 -0.47
CA LEU A 92 -10.13 15.09 -1.32
C LEU A 92 -9.30 15.39 -2.58
N ILE A 93 -7.99 15.58 -2.42
CA ILE A 93 -7.10 15.84 -3.57
C ILE A 93 -7.11 14.65 -4.53
N VAL A 94 -6.98 13.42 -4.01
CA VAL A 94 -7.01 12.21 -4.84
C VAL A 94 -8.37 12.07 -5.54
N ALA A 95 -9.48 12.29 -4.84
CA ALA A 95 -10.81 12.22 -5.41
C ALA A 95 -11.00 13.22 -6.55
N LEU A 96 -10.60 14.48 -6.36
CA LEU A 96 -10.70 15.52 -7.39
C LEU A 96 -9.84 15.21 -8.62
N LEU A 97 -8.58 14.82 -8.41
CA LEU A 97 -7.67 14.47 -9.50
C LEU A 97 -8.17 13.23 -10.26
N SER A 98 -8.59 12.18 -9.56
CA SER A 98 -9.13 10.97 -10.19
C SER A 98 -10.41 11.25 -10.95
N PHE A 99 -11.29 12.09 -10.40
CA PHE A 99 -12.52 12.50 -11.07
C PHE A 99 -12.25 13.27 -12.37
N ILE A 100 -11.32 14.23 -12.35
CA ILE A 100 -10.92 15.00 -13.54
C ILE A 100 -10.32 14.07 -14.61
N ILE A 101 -9.42 13.16 -14.19
CA ILE A 101 -8.79 12.20 -15.12
C ILE A 101 -9.84 11.26 -15.69
N GLY A 102 -10.76 10.74 -14.85
CA GLY A 102 -11.84 9.88 -15.28
C GLY A 102 -12.76 10.57 -16.31
N LEU A 103 -13.10 11.85 -16.11
CA LEU A 103 -13.88 12.62 -17.08
C LEU A 103 -13.21 12.75 -18.46
N ILE A 104 -11.88 12.70 -18.50
CA ILE A 104 -11.13 12.86 -19.77
C ILE A 104 -10.96 11.53 -20.49
N TYR A 105 -10.76 10.43 -19.76
CA TYR A 105 -10.32 9.15 -20.33
C TYR A 105 -11.37 8.06 -20.28
N GLU A 106 -12.46 8.21 -19.50
CA GLU A 106 -13.46 7.17 -19.29
C GLU A 106 -14.86 7.62 -19.68
N GLU A 107 -15.68 6.69 -20.17
CA GLU A 107 -17.09 6.92 -20.42
C GLU A 107 -17.90 6.68 -19.13
N PHE A 108 -18.60 7.72 -18.67
CA PHE A 108 -19.45 7.64 -17.50
C PHE A 108 -20.80 6.99 -17.83
N VAL A 109 -20.90 5.69 -17.59
CA VAL A 109 -22.14 4.93 -17.72
C VAL A 109 -22.75 4.71 -16.33
N ILE A 110 -23.76 5.51 -15.98
CA ILE A 110 -24.43 5.48 -14.66
C ILE A 110 -24.90 4.08 -14.31
N ARG A 111 -25.39 3.31 -15.28
CA ARG A 111 -25.84 1.93 -15.05
C ARG A 111 -24.72 1.04 -14.51
N ASN A 112 -23.51 1.16 -15.03
CA ASN A 112 -22.37 0.37 -14.57
C ASN A 112 -21.96 0.77 -13.15
N ILE A 113 -22.01 2.06 -12.83
CA ILE A 113 -21.74 2.57 -11.48
C ILE A 113 -22.77 2.01 -10.47
N MET A 114 -24.05 2.02 -10.85
CA MET A 114 -25.11 1.50 -9.97
C MET A 114 -25.02 -0.01 -9.75
N ASN A 115 -24.56 -0.77 -10.74
CA ASN A 115 -24.34 -2.21 -10.59
C ASN A 115 -23.21 -2.56 -9.63
N GLU A 116 -22.20 -1.66 -9.49
CA GLU A 116 -21.02 -1.85 -8.65
C GLU A 116 -21.05 -0.98 -7.38
N ILE A 117 -22.21 -0.42 -7.02
CA ILE A 117 -22.31 0.56 -5.93
C ILE A 117 -21.82 0.01 -4.59
N ASP A 118 -22.06 -1.26 -4.29
CA ASP A 118 -21.62 -1.90 -3.05
C ASP A 118 -20.08 -1.99 -2.99
N SER A 119 -19.46 -2.38 -4.10
CA SER A 119 -17.99 -2.43 -4.25
C SER A 119 -17.38 -1.03 -4.10
N ILE A 120 -17.99 -0.02 -4.70
CA ILE A 120 -17.57 1.37 -4.63
C ILE A 120 -17.68 1.92 -3.21
N LEU A 121 -18.79 1.66 -2.53
CA LEU A 121 -19.01 2.08 -1.15
C LEU A 121 -18.03 1.39 -0.20
N TYR A 122 -17.80 0.09 -0.36
CA TYR A 122 -16.81 -0.65 0.42
C TYR A 122 -15.41 -0.04 0.23
N ALA A 123 -14.97 0.12 -1.00
CA ALA A 123 -13.65 0.67 -1.31
C ALA A 123 -13.51 2.13 -0.84
N GLY A 124 -14.53 2.96 -1.04
CA GLY A 124 -14.49 4.38 -0.67
C GLY A 124 -14.57 4.63 0.83
N ILE A 125 -15.49 3.95 1.54
CA ILE A 125 -15.74 4.22 2.97
C ILE A 125 -14.80 3.41 3.85
N LEU A 126 -14.71 2.09 3.64
CA LEU A 126 -13.93 1.24 4.54
C LEU A 126 -12.44 1.27 4.21
N SER A 127 -12.06 1.10 2.96
CA SER A 127 -10.66 1.06 2.55
C SER A 127 -10.08 2.48 2.43
N GLY A 128 -10.61 3.32 1.55
CA GLY A 128 -10.09 4.66 1.28
C GLY A 128 -10.35 5.67 2.41
N GLY A 129 -11.46 5.54 3.13
CA GLY A 129 -11.81 6.40 4.25
C GLY A 129 -11.24 5.90 5.57
N PHE A 130 -11.89 4.90 6.15
CA PHE A 130 -11.62 4.45 7.51
C PHE A 130 -10.22 3.86 7.69
N ALA A 131 -9.84 2.87 6.87
CA ALA A 131 -8.54 2.21 7.02
C ALA A 131 -7.38 3.17 6.76
N PHE A 132 -7.53 4.07 5.77
CA PHE A 132 -6.50 5.05 5.43
C PHE A 132 -6.29 6.09 6.56
N VAL A 133 -7.37 6.54 7.20
CA VAL A 133 -7.27 7.43 8.36
C VAL A 133 -6.62 6.72 9.54
N LEU A 134 -6.95 5.45 9.81
CA LEU A 134 -6.28 4.64 10.83
C LEU A 134 -4.79 4.49 10.56
N GLN A 135 -4.41 4.28 9.29
CA GLN A 135 -3.00 4.23 8.86
C GLN A 135 -2.26 5.52 9.21
N ILE A 136 -2.85 6.68 8.88
CA ILE A 136 -2.25 8.00 9.20
C ILE A 136 -2.16 8.19 10.70
N TYR A 137 -3.19 7.80 11.46
CA TYR A 137 -3.19 7.88 12.90
C TYR A 137 -2.10 7.02 13.55
N ALA A 138 -1.90 5.80 13.06
CA ALA A 138 -0.84 4.91 13.52
C ALA A 138 0.56 5.52 13.27
N GLN A 139 0.76 6.15 12.11
CA GLN A 139 2.03 6.79 11.75
C GLN A 139 2.42 7.98 12.63
N LYS A 140 1.48 8.52 13.41
CA LYS A 140 1.78 9.57 14.40
C LYS A 140 2.80 9.12 15.44
N ASN A 141 2.76 7.85 15.84
CA ASN A 141 3.56 7.30 16.93
C ASN A 141 4.66 6.35 16.48
N ILE A 142 4.77 6.10 15.17
CA ILE A 142 5.70 5.13 14.60
C ILE A 142 6.52 5.80 13.51
N THR A 143 7.83 5.56 13.51
CA THR A 143 8.69 6.08 12.45
C THR A 143 8.41 5.37 11.11
N PRO A 144 8.63 6.03 9.95
CA PRO A 144 8.18 5.49 8.64
C PRO A 144 8.75 4.12 8.27
N ALA A 145 9.99 3.76 8.66
CA ALA A 145 10.56 2.48 8.30
C ALA A 145 9.87 1.29 9.01
N PRO A 146 9.68 1.27 10.34
CA PRO A 146 8.84 0.28 11.00
C PRO A 146 7.38 0.30 10.50
N ALA A 147 6.82 1.48 10.20
CA ALA A 147 5.46 1.57 9.66
C ALA A 147 5.34 0.81 8.32
N ALA A 148 6.30 0.98 7.41
CA ALA A 148 6.31 0.27 6.13
C ALA A 148 6.36 -1.26 6.31
N ILE A 149 7.14 -1.75 7.28
CA ILE A 149 7.21 -3.18 7.61
C ILE A 149 5.85 -3.69 8.14
N ILE A 150 5.20 -2.94 9.02
CA ILE A 150 3.88 -3.32 9.56
C ILE A 150 2.82 -3.29 8.44
N PHE A 151 2.87 -2.33 7.54
CA PHE A 151 1.92 -2.26 6.43
C PHE A 151 2.07 -3.43 5.45
N SER A 152 3.26 -4.04 5.33
CA SER A 152 3.43 -5.23 4.49
C SER A 152 2.62 -6.44 4.96
N LEU A 153 2.15 -6.46 6.22
CA LEU A 153 1.20 -7.48 6.72
C LEU A 153 -0.15 -7.43 6.00
N GLU A 154 -0.43 -6.37 5.24
CA GLU A 154 -1.62 -6.29 4.37
C GLU A 154 -1.73 -7.52 3.46
N GLY A 155 -0.61 -7.98 2.89
CA GLY A 155 -0.55 -9.19 2.07
C GLY A 155 -0.98 -10.46 2.82
N VAL A 156 -0.59 -10.58 4.08
CA VAL A 156 -0.97 -11.71 4.95
C VAL A 156 -2.48 -11.68 5.21
N PHE A 157 -3.01 -10.52 5.62
CA PHE A 157 -4.45 -10.37 5.88
C PHE A 157 -5.28 -10.56 4.62
N ALA A 158 -4.81 -10.07 3.46
CA ALA A 158 -5.47 -10.30 2.18
C ALA A 158 -5.53 -11.79 1.82
N THR A 159 -4.45 -12.53 2.05
CA THR A 159 -4.38 -13.99 1.82
C THR A 159 -5.34 -14.75 2.74
N ILE A 160 -5.38 -14.40 4.03
CA ILE A 160 -6.31 -15.00 4.99
C ILE A 160 -7.77 -14.70 4.60
N ALA A 161 -8.07 -13.47 4.21
CA ALA A 161 -9.40 -13.07 3.76
C ALA A 161 -9.81 -13.82 2.48
N ALA A 162 -8.92 -13.96 1.51
CA ALA A 162 -9.17 -14.73 0.29
C ALA A 162 -9.44 -16.21 0.58
N TRP A 163 -8.70 -16.80 1.49
CA TRP A 163 -8.95 -18.18 1.93
C TRP A 163 -10.34 -18.34 2.56
N PHE A 164 -10.68 -17.44 3.51
CA PHE A 164 -11.92 -17.56 4.27
C PHE A 164 -13.16 -17.12 3.48
N LEU A 165 -13.09 -16.04 2.71
CA LEU A 165 -14.24 -15.45 2.01
C LEU A 165 -14.41 -16.00 0.59
N LEU A 166 -13.33 -16.33 -0.09
CA LEU A 166 -13.35 -16.79 -1.48
C LEU A 166 -13.08 -18.27 -1.63
N ASN A 167 -12.92 -19.02 -0.51
CA ASN A 167 -12.58 -20.45 -0.49
C ASN A 167 -11.35 -20.78 -1.35
N GLN A 168 -10.39 -19.87 -1.45
CA GLN A 168 -9.15 -20.12 -2.19
C GLN A 168 -8.26 -21.05 -1.38
N LEU A 169 -7.83 -22.17 -2.02
CA LEU A 169 -6.90 -23.10 -1.39
C LEU A 169 -5.52 -22.45 -1.24
N LEU A 170 -5.02 -22.44 -0.02
CA LEU A 170 -3.67 -21.97 0.27
C LEU A 170 -2.67 -23.07 -0.04
N GLY A 171 -1.74 -22.79 -0.93
CA GLY A 171 -0.58 -23.65 -1.16
C GLY A 171 0.43 -23.56 0.00
N ILE A 172 1.37 -24.51 0.05
CA ILE A 172 2.42 -24.52 1.09
C ILE A 172 3.22 -23.20 1.07
N ASN A 173 3.50 -22.65 -0.11
CA ASN A 173 4.21 -21.38 -0.22
C ASN A 173 3.46 -20.21 0.41
N ASN A 174 2.12 -20.19 0.31
CA ASN A 174 1.28 -19.16 0.92
C ASN A 174 1.23 -19.26 2.45
N LEU A 175 1.48 -20.44 3.00
CA LEU A 175 1.55 -20.65 4.47
C LEU A 175 2.90 -20.28 5.05
N LEU A 176 3.97 -20.34 4.25
CA LEU A 176 5.34 -20.00 4.65
C LEU A 176 5.67 -18.51 4.46
N GLY A 177 4.95 -17.79 3.61
CA GLY A 177 5.12 -16.36 3.34
C GLY A 177 4.35 -15.52 4.31
#